data_f48265025b8f7821020e023d398a2ea6
#
_entry.id   f48265025b8f7821020e023d398a2ea6
#
_cell.length_a   1.000
_cell.length_b   1.000
_cell.length_c   1.000
_cell.angle_alpha   90.00
_cell.angle_beta   90.00
_cell.angle_gamma   90.00
#
_symmetry.space_group_name_H-M   'P 1'
#
loop_
_entity.id
_entity.type
_entity.pdbx_description
1 polymer ?
#
loop_
_entity_poly.entity_id
_entity_poly.type
_entity_poly.pdbx_seq_one_letter_code
_entity_poly.pdbx_strand_id
1 'polypeptide(L)'
;MKFATAVVIVFVLAMIYCVYNYFAMQKITLSNYVVSDKRIKKKIRIVHLSDLHLKEFGEFNGELTKKISEQNPDVVVVTGDMCRRGNKDYTPITHLLEEVVKTAPVYYALGNHELDYLKDYNDEILREIKRTGTVILDNEIACLEVKGSKLKFLGLSWYEELSENGINSPEIQEEIKLLNKFCQGDDYKILLCHYPEYAKSRYKVKCKEFLNYKFDLMLSGHAHGGLVRLPFIGGVIAPSQGLFPKYDKGIYDFDGFKLVVSAGLGDTGYFFRVNNPPEIVTVDLVPNEQ
;
A
#
# COMPACT_ATOMS: atom_id res chain seq x y z
N MET A 1 12.25 -11.61 -48.97
CA MET A 1 11.71 -12.80 -48.29
C MET A 1 12.17 -12.90 -46.83
N LYS A 2 13.48 -13.03 -46.52
CA LYS A 2 13.97 -13.21 -45.15
C LYS A 2 13.57 -12.07 -44.20
N PHE A 3 13.53 -10.81 -44.63
CA PHE A 3 13.14 -9.64 -43.80
C PHE A 3 11.63 -9.71 -43.41
N ALA A 4 10.76 -9.99 -44.38
CA ALA A 4 9.33 -10.12 -44.14
C ALA A 4 9.03 -11.28 -43.14
N THR A 5 9.74 -12.41 -43.29
CA THR A 5 9.62 -13.55 -42.39
C THR A 5 10.05 -13.16 -40.97
N ALA A 6 11.16 -12.42 -40.81
CA ALA A 6 11.63 -11.95 -39.49
C ALA A 6 10.60 -11.01 -38.83
N VAL A 7 10.01 -10.08 -39.60
CA VAL A 7 8.95 -9.17 -39.08
C VAL A 7 7.72 -9.95 -38.61
N VAL A 8 7.28 -10.94 -39.37
CA VAL A 8 6.15 -11.80 -38.98
C VAL A 8 6.46 -12.58 -37.69
N ILE A 9 7.67 -13.15 -37.57
CA ILE A 9 8.08 -13.86 -36.33
C ILE A 9 8.04 -12.93 -35.16
N VAL A 10 8.62 -11.73 -35.24
CA VAL A 10 8.62 -10.75 -34.16
C VAL A 10 7.20 -10.37 -33.75
N PHE A 11 6.32 -10.15 -34.74
CA PHE A 11 4.91 -9.84 -34.48
C PHE A 11 4.19 -10.96 -33.74
N VAL A 12 4.38 -12.21 -34.20
CA VAL A 12 3.78 -13.39 -33.53
C VAL A 12 4.29 -13.54 -32.08
N LEU A 13 5.59 -13.38 -31.86
CA LEU A 13 6.16 -13.44 -30.50
C LEU A 13 5.62 -12.32 -29.60
N ALA A 14 5.46 -11.10 -30.12
CA ALA A 14 4.86 -10.00 -29.40
C ALA A 14 3.39 -10.29 -29.04
N MET A 15 2.62 -10.84 -29.95
CA MET A 15 1.23 -11.27 -29.71
C MET A 15 1.17 -12.35 -28.59
N ILE A 16 2.00 -13.38 -28.69
CA ILE A 16 2.09 -14.43 -27.66
C ILE A 16 2.43 -13.81 -26.31
N TYR A 17 3.40 -12.90 -26.27
CA TYR A 17 3.78 -12.21 -25.06
C TYR A 17 2.63 -11.35 -24.49
N CYS A 18 1.89 -10.62 -25.32
CA CYS A 18 0.73 -9.84 -24.87
C CYS A 18 -0.35 -10.73 -24.26
N VAL A 19 -0.65 -11.87 -24.88
CA VAL A 19 -1.60 -12.85 -24.34
C VAL A 19 -1.10 -13.43 -23.01
N TYR A 20 0.17 -13.83 -22.94
CA TYR A 20 0.78 -14.31 -21.70
C TYR A 20 0.70 -13.25 -20.60
N ASN A 21 1.09 -12.00 -20.89
CA ASN A 21 1.05 -10.90 -19.94
C ASN A 21 -0.37 -10.64 -19.43
N TYR A 22 -1.37 -10.66 -20.35
CA TYR A 22 -2.77 -10.49 -19.96
C TYR A 22 -3.20 -11.52 -18.91
N PHE A 23 -2.93 -12.80 -19.11
CA PHE A 23 -3.27 -13.84 -18.14
C PHE A 23 -2.42 -13.77 -16.87
N ALA A 24 -1.15 -13.40 -16.97
CA ALA A 24 -0.29 -13.23 -15.81
C ALA A 24 -0.78 -12.09 -14.90
N MET A 25 -1.32 -11.00 -15.48
CA MET A 25 -1.85 -9.86 -14.72
C MET A 25 -3.21 -10.14 -14.06
N GLN A 26 -3.83 -11.30 -14.31
CA GLN A 26 -5.03 -11.73 -13.57
C GLN A 26 -4.68 -12.53 -12.29
N LYS A 27 -3.45 -12.98 -12.15
CA LYS A 27 -3.04 -13.83 -11.02
C LYS A 27 -2.49 -12.99 -9.87
N ILE A 28 -3.13 -13.09 -8.71
CA ILE A 28 -2.61 -12.49 -7.49
C ILE A 28 -1.36 -13.25 -7.04
N THR A 29 -0.27 -12.54 -6.86
CA THR A 29 1.00 -13.03 -6.30
C THR A 29 1.12 -12.71 -4.81
N LEU A 30 2.00 -13.43 -4.12
CA LEU A 30 2.29 -13.24 -2.70
C LEU A 30 3.75 -12.84 -2.56
N SER A 31 4.01 -11.78 -1.82
CA SER A 31 5.36 -11.42 -1.36
C SER A 31 5.39 -11.48 0.16
N ASN A 32 6.39 -12.14 0.70
CA ASN A 32 6.56 -12.27 2.15
C ASN A 32 7.86 -11.63 2.61
N TYR A 33 7.76 -10.74 3.58
CA TYR A 33 8.89 -10.08 4.23
C TYR A 33 8.92 -10.46 5.71
N VAL A 34 10.12 -10.55 6.28
CA VAL A 34 10.32 -10.86 7.69
C VAL A 34 11.06 -9.70 8.34
N VAL A 35 10.51 -9.22 9.45
CA VAL A 35 11.12 -8.16 10.25
C VAL A 35 11.21 -8.64 11.70
N SER A 36 12.40 -8.63 12.26
CA SER A 36 12.63 -9.03 13.64
C SER A 36 12.73 -7.84 14.58
N ASP A 37 12.15 -7.96 15.78
CA ASP A 37 12.25 -6.97 16.84
C ASP A 37 12.09 -7.62 18.23
N LYS A 38 12.85 -7.10 19.21
CA LYS A 38 12.85 -7.62 20.60
C LYS A 38 11.51 -7.43 21.34
N ARG A 39 10.66 -6.49 20.91
CA ARG A 39 9.33 -6.22 21.50
C ARG A 39 8.28 -7.22 21.02
N ILE A 40 8.55 -7.93 19.94
CA ILE A 40 7.67 -8.98 19.41
C ILE A 40 7.88 -10.26 20.22
N LYS A 41 6.82 -10.78 20.82
CA LYS A 41 6.86 -11.96 21.71
C LYS A 41 6.65 -13.27 20.97
N LYS A 42 5.78 -13.26 19.95
CA LYS A 42 5.47 -14.38 19.06
C LYS A 42 5.26 -13.84 17.66
N LYS A 43 5.49 -14.68 16.65
CA LYS A 43 5.26 -14.32 15.26
C LYS A 43 3.87 -13.69 15.07
N ILE A 44 3.83 -12.49 14.50
CA ILE A 44 2.62 -11.76 14.10
C ILE A 44 2.66 -11.60 12.60
N ARG A 45 1.59 -12.00 11.91
CA ARG A 45 1.46 -11.83 10.47
C ARG A 45 0.56 -10.68 10.13
N ILE A 46 1.11 -9.70 9.44
CA ILE A 46 0.39 -8.58 8.84
C ILE A 46 0.15 -8.90 7.37
N VAL A 47 -1.11 -8.84 6.91
CA VAL A 47 -1.43 -8.82 5.48
C VAL A 47 -1.62 -7.37 5.07
N HIS A 48 -0.92 -6.93 4.03
CA HIS A 48 -0.95 -5.58 3.53
C HIS A 48 -1.57 -5.56 2.12
N LEU A 49 -2.63 -4.77 1.97
CA LEU A 49 -3.38 -4.53 0.75
C LEU A 49 -3.23 -3.06 0.35
N SER A 50 -3.18 -2.78 -0.94
CA SER A 50 -3.11 -1.41 -1.47
C SER A 50 -3.59 -1.35 -2.91
N ASP A 51 -4.02 -0.18 -3.36
CA ASP A 51 -4.22 0.15 -4.77
C ASP A 51 -5.13 -0.86 -5.49
N LEU A 52 -6.30 -1.16 -4.94
CA LEU A 52 -7.27 -2.06 -5.56
C LEU A 52 -7.96 -1.42 -6.77
N HIS A 53 -8.22 -0.08 -6.69
CA HIS A 53 -8.86 0.69 -7.75
C HIS A 53 -10.13 0.04 -8.31
N LEU A 54 -10.97 -0.51 -7.41
CA LEU A 54 -12.22 -1.22 -7.74
C LEU A 54 -12.03 -2.47 -8.62
N LYS A 55 -10.82 -2.99 -8.77
CA LYS A 55 -10.61 -4.26 -9.45
C LYS A 55 -11.21 -5.39 -8.63
N GLU A 56 -11.89 -6.30 -9.29
CA GLU A 56 -12.45 -7.49 -8.67
C GLU A 56 -11.67 -8.73 -9.05
N PHE A 57 -11.48 -9.62 -8.08
CA PHE A 57 -10.85 -10.93 -8.24
C PHE A 57 -11.86 -12.02 -7.90
N GLY A 58 -12.48 -12.56 -8.93
CA GLY A 58 -13.66 -13.41 -8.80
C GLY A 58 -14.92 -12.60 -8.42
N GLU A 59 -16.04 -13.28 -8.32
CA GLU A 59 -17.30 -12.65 -7.93
C GLU A 59 -17.18 -12.09 -6.50
N PHE A 60 -17.51 -10.80 -6.32
CA PHE A 60 -17.43 -10.08 -5.04
C PHE A 60 -16.06 -10.19 -4.34
N ASN A 61 -14.98 -10.21 -5.10
CA ASN A 61 -13.62 -10.38 -4.58
C ASN A 61 -13.37 -11.72 -3.85
N GLY A 62 -14.17 -12.75 -4.12
CA GLY A 62 -14.09 -14.04 -3.42
C GLY A 62 -12.72 -14.73 -3.54
N GLU A 63 -12.04 -14.60 -4.70
CA GLU A 63 -10.67 -15.14 -4.86
C GLU A 63 -9.66 -14.36 -4.01
N LEU A 64 -9.80 -13.04 -3.94
CA LEU A 64 -8.92 -12.19 -3.12
C LEU A 64 -9.12 -12.48 -1.64
N THR A 65 -10.37 -12.52 -1.17
CA THR A 65 -10.72 -12.83 0.22
C THR A 65 -10.18 -14.20 0.64
N LYS A 66 -10.35 -15.21 -0.21
CA LYS A 66 -9.79 -16.55 0.02
C LYS A 66 -8.28 -16.52 0.18
N LYS A 67 -7.57 -15.84 -0.74
CA LYS A 67 -6.10 -15.72 -0.67
C LYS A 67 -5.63 -14.97 0.57
N ILE A 68 -6.37 -13.96 1.02
CA ILE A 68 -6.08 -13.25 2.28
C ILE A 68 -6.24 -14.18 3.47
N SER A 69 -7.36 -14.91 3.57
CA SER A 69 -7.62 -15.81 4.70
C SER A 69 -6.64 -16.99 4.76
N GLU A 70 -6.20 -17.51 3.62
CA GLU A 70 -5.17 -18.54 3.54
C GLU A 70 -3.82 -18.10 4.13
N GLN A 71 -3.56 -16.78 4.23
CA GLN A 71 -2.37 -16.26 4.87
C GLN A 71 -2.44 -16.32 6.40
N ASN A 72 -3.61 -16.60 6.99
CA ASN A 72 -3.84 -16.59 8.43
C ASN A 72 -3.34 -15.30 9.09
N PRO A 73 -3.84 -14.11 8.70
CA PRO A 73 -3.38 -12.84 9.23
C PRO A 73 -3.75 -12.69 10.71
N ASP A 74 -2.89 -12.04 11.47
CA ASP A 74 -3.20 -11.54 12.81
C ASP A 74 -3.79 -10.12 12.74
N VAL A 75 -3.46 -9.39 11.67
CA VAL A 75 -4.00 -8.08 11.35
C VAL A 75 -3.89 -7.85 9.84
N VAL A 76 -4.87 -7.15 9.28
CA VAL A 76 -4.84 -6.69 7.90
C VAL A 76 -4.70 -5.17 7.89
N VAL A 77 -3.84 -4.66 7.04
CA VAL A 77 -3.69 -3.22 6.82
C VAL A 77 -3.94 -2.86 5.37
N VAL A 78 -4.56 -1.72 5.16
CA VAL A 78 -4.83 -1.14 3.85
C VAL A 78 -4.14 0.21 3.78
N THR A 79 -3.36 0.46 2.74
CA THR A 79 -2.66 1.73 2.53
C THR A 79 -3.23 2.56 1.39
N GLY A 80 -4.57 2.52 1.24
CA GLY A 80 -5.33 3.40 0.37
C GLY A 80 -5.45 2.97 -1.08
N ASP A 81 -6.07 3.84 -1.86
CA ASP A 81 -6.38 3.69 -3.28
C ASP A 81 -7.18 2.41 -3.59
N MET A 82 -8.11 2.06 -2.69
CA MET A 82 -9.07 0.99 -2.95
C MET A 82 -10.17 1.45 -3.91
N CYS A 83 -10.57 2.71 -3.83
CA CYS A 83 -11.52 3.34 -4.75
C CYS A 83 -10.84 3.88 -6.03
N ARG A 84 -11.64 4.41 -6.94
CA ARG A 84 -11.18 5.08 -8.15
C ARG A 84 -11.81 6.46 -8.25
N ARG A 85 -10.99 7.47 -8.55
CA ARG A 85 -11.45 8.85 -8.78
C ARG A 85 -12.64 8.87 -9.74
N GLY A 86 -13.68 9.62 -9.40
CA GLY A 86 -14.87 9.79 -10.23
C GLY A 86 -15.85 8.60 -10.24
N ASN A 87 -15.56 7.50 -9.56
CA ASN A 87 -16.47 6.38 -9.43
C ASN A 87 -17.09 6.37 -8.02
N LYS A 88 -18.43 6.32 -7.96
CA LYS A 88 -19.20 6.30 -6.71
C LYS A 88 -19.64 4.90 -6.28
N ASP A 89 -19.36 3.89 -7.07
CA ASP A 89 -19.60 2.51 -6.68
C ASP A 89 -18.45 1.98 -5.83
N TYR A 90 -18.66 1.91 -4.54
CA TYR A 90 -17.72 1.36 -3.56
C TYR A 90 -18.10 -0.05 -3.09
N THR A 91 -19.13 -0.64 -3.71
CA THR A 91 -19.58 -2.00 -3.39
C THR A 91 -18.45 -3.05 -3.41
N PRO A 92 -17.52 -3.06 -4.41
CA PRO A 92 -16.42 -4.02 -4.40
C PRO A 92 -15.49 -3.87 -3.19
N ILE A 93 -15.35 -2.65 -2.64
CA ILE A 93 -14.52 -2.38 -1.47
C ILE A 93 -15.21 -2.87 -0.21
N THR A 94 -16.49 -2.51 -0.02
CA THR A 94 -17.24 -2.88 1.18
C THR A 94 -17.42 -4.38 1.29
N HIS A 95 -17.77 -5.08 0.20
CA HIS A 95 -17.86 -6.54 0.20
C HIS A 95 -16.53 -7.21 0.56
N LEU A 96 -15.40 -6.74 -0.02
CA LEU A 96 -14.09 -7.24 0.36
C LEU A 96 -13.83 -7.06 1.86
N LEU A 97 -14.06 -5.85 2.38
CA LEU A 97 -13.76 -5.54 3.77
C LEU A 97 -14.68 -6.26 4.75
N GLU A 98 -15.98 -6.43 4.44
CA GLU A 98 -16.93 -7.23 5.23
C GLU A 98 -16.48 -8.68 5.40
N GLU A 99 -15.84 -9.26 4.40
CA GLU A 99 -15.31 -10.61 4.50
C GLU A 99 -13.96 -10.65 5.23
N VAL A 100 -13.09 -9.67 4.96
CA VAL A 100 -11.75 -9.64 5.55
C VAL A 100 -11.79 -9.37 7.05
N VAL A 101 -12.69 -8.51 7.55
CA VAL A 101 -12.82 -8.24 9.00
C VAL A 101 -13.25 -9.47 9.81
N LYS A 102 -13.87 -10.48 9.18
CA LYS A 102 -14.19 -11.76 9.82
C LYS A 102 -12.93 -12.60 10.11
N THR A 103 -11.85 -12.32 9.39
CA THR A 103 -10.58 -13.06 9.49
C THR A 103 -9.65 -12.43 10.52
N ALA A 104 -9.50 -11.10 10.49
CA ALA A 104 -8.62 -10.34 11.37
C ALA A 104 -9.06 -8.87 11.44
N PRO A 105 -8.66 -8.09 12.49
CA PRO A 105 -8.89 -6.67 12.53
C PRO A 105 -8.24 -5.97 11.33
N VAL A 106 -8.96 -4.98 10.75
CA VAL A 106 -8.52 -4.23 9.57
C VAL A 106 -8.29 -2.77 9.93
N TYR A 107 -7.10 -2.26 9.63
CA TYR A 107 -6.73 -0.84 9.73
C TYR A 107 -6.51 -0.27 8.34
N TYR A 108 -7.17 0.86 8.07
CA TYR A 108 -7.23 1.45 6.73
C TYR A 108 -6.73 2.89 6.76
N ALA A 109 -5.58 3.16 6.14
CA ALA A 109 -5.12 4.52 5.85
C ALA A 109 -5.55 4.95 4.45
N LEU A 110 -5.82 6.23 4.25
CA LEU A 110 -6.32 6.77 2.99
C LEU A 110 -5.20 6.93 1.96
N GLY A 111 -5.53 6.67 0.69
CA GLY A 111 -4.73 7.04 -0.46
C GLY A 111 -5.22 8.33 -1.13
N ASN A 112 -4.59 8.74 -2.22
CA ASN A 112 -4.99 9.96 -2.90
C ASN A 112 -6.37 9.85 -3.57
N HIS A 113 -6.80 8.66 -3.98
CA HIS A 113 -8.12 8.49 -4.56
C HIS A 113 -9.24 8.64 -3.54
N GLU A 114 -9.06 8.19 -2.29
CA GLU A 114 -9.99 8.46 -1.20
C GLU A 114 -10.01 9.94 -0.86
N LEU A 115 -8.85 10.61 -0.78
CA LEU A 115 -8.76 12.04 -0.49
C LEU A 115 -9.42 12.90 -1.58
N ASP A 116 -9.21 12.57 -2.84
CA ASP A 116 -9.89 13.22 -3.97
C ASP A 116 -11.40 12.97 -3.91
N TYR A 117 -11.83 11.75 -3.54
CA TYR A 117 -13.25 11.45 -3.37
C TYR A 117 -13.88 12.33 -2.29
N LEU A 118 -13.22 12.47 -1.14
CA LEU A 118 -13.71 13.34 -0.04
C LEU A 118 -13.81 14.80 -0.46
N LYS A 119 -12.86 15.27 -1.26
CA LYS A 119 -12.85 16.65 -1.79
C LYS A 119 -13.99 16.88 -2.79
N ASP A 120 -14.21 15.93 -3.71
CA ASP A 120 -15.14 16.08 -4.82
C ASP A 120 -16.61 15.79 -4.43
N TYR A 121 -16.83 14.97 -3.38
CA TYR A 121 -18.17 14.50 -3.02
C TYR A 121 -18.48 14.74 -1.54
N ASN A 122 -18.28 13.75 -0.70
CA ASN A 122 -18.53 13.78 0.74
C ASN A 122 -17.84 12.57 1.42
N ASP A 123 -18.10 12.37 2.70
CA ASP A 123 -17.54 11.28 3.50
C ASP A 123 -18.31 9.93 3.40
N GLU A 124 -19.22 9.79 2.43
CA GLU A 124 -20.07 8.60 2.30
C GLU A 124 -19.23 7.31 2.19
N ILE A 125 -18.19 7.30 1.35
CA ILE A 125 -17.30 6.15 1.22
C ILE A 125 -16.66 5.74 2.56
N LEU A 126 -16.24 6.70 3.38
CA LEU A 126 -15.64 6.40 4.68
C LEU A 126 -16.68 5.86 5.65
N ARG A 127 -17.92 6.34 5.59
CA ARG A 127 -19.03 5.81 6.40
C ARG A 127 -19.33 4.36 6.04
N GLU A 128 -19.39 4.05 4.75
CA GLU A 128 -19.63 2.69 4.30
C GLU A 128 -18.47 1.74 4.65
N ILE A 129 -17.23 2.18 4.50
CA ILE A 129 -16.06 1.41 4.96
C ILE A 129 -16.12 1.18 6.48
N LYS A 130 -16.46 2.19 7.28
CA LYS A 130 -16.61 2.03 8.75
C LYS A 130 -17.72 1.04 9.11
N ARG A 131 -18.82 0.96 8.36
CA ARG A 131 -19.91 0.00 8.58
C ARG A 131 -19.47 -1.45 8.45
N THR A 132 -18.43 -1.75 7.69
CA THR A 132 -17.87 -3.10 7.59
C THR A 132 -17.17 -3.57 8.86
N GLY A 133 -16.91 -2.67 9.81
CA GLY A 133 -16.10 -2.92 11.01
C GLY A 133 -14.61 -2.57 10.82
N THR A 134 -14.24 -2.01 9.68
CA THR A 134 -12.88 -1.53 9.41
C THR A 134 -12.57 -0.26 10.20
N VAL A 135 -11.39 -0.20 10.80
CA VAL A 135 -10.88 0.98 11.51
C VAL A 135 -10.17 1.89 10.52
N ILE A 136 -10.78 3.04 10.21
CA ILE A 136 -10.14 4.05 9.36
C ILE A 136 -9.19 4.88 10.22
N LEU A 137 -7.98 5.09 9.69
CA LEU A 137 -6.94 5.91 10.28
C LEU A 137 -6.65 7.10 9.36
N ASP A 138 -7.46 8.14 9.47
CA ASP A 138 -7.25 9.42 8.77
C ASP A 138 -6.57 10.40 9.73
N ASN A 139 -5.25 10.44 9.69
CA ASN A 139 -4.42 11.14 10.67
C ASN A 139 -4.75 10.71 12.12
N GLU A 140 -4.95 9.41 12.31
CA GLU A 140 -5.32 8.83 13.59
C GLU A 140 -4.35 7.73 14.03
N ILE A 141 -4.23 7.57 15.35
CA ILE A 141 -3.42 6.54 15.99
C ILE A 141 -4.35 5.45 16.54
N ALA A 142 -4.02 4.19 16.27
CA ALA A 142 -4.64 3.03 16.90
C ALA A 142 -3.59 2.15 17.58
N CYS A 143 -4.02 1.44 18.62
CA CYS A 143 -3.18 0.46 19.32
C CYS A 143 -3.87 -0.91 19.27
N LEU A 144 -3.07 -1.96 19.09
CA LEU A 144 -3.51 -3.34 19.08
C LEU A 144 -2.58 -4.17 19.96
N GLU A 145 -3.15 -4.92 20.88
CA GLU A 145 -2.40 -5.96 21.58
C GLU A 145 -2.70 -7.31 20.92
N VAL A 146 -1.68 -7.96 20.41
CA VAL A 146 -1.78 -9.24 19.72
C VAL A 146 -0.62 -10.14 20.10
N LYS A 147 -0.96 -11.38 20.49
CA LYS A 147 0.03 -12.42 20.90
C LYS A 147 1.02 -11.93 21.98
N GLY A 148 0.57 -11.02 22.88
CA GLY A 148 1.36 -10.45 23.97
C GLY A 148 2.34 -9.35 23.53
N SER A 149 2.24 -8.87 22.31
CA SER A 149 3.00 -7.72 21.77
C SER A 149 2.06 -6.54 21.55
N LYS A 150 2.55 -5.33 21.79
CA LYS A 150 1.82 -4.09 21.57
C LYS A 150 2.26 -3.45 20.27
N LEU A 151 1.33 -3.32 19.33
CA LEU A 151 1.50 -2.63 18.06
C LEU A 151 0.80 -1.28 18.13
N LYS A 152 1.44 -0.26 17.59
CA LYS A 152 0.88 1.09 17.48
C LYS A 152 0.89 1.50 16.01
N PHE A 153 -0.28 1.79 15.48
CA PHE A 153 -0.46 2.20 14.09
C PHE A 153 -0.69 3.71 14.03
N LEU A 154 -0.16 4.33 12.99
CA LEU A 154 -0.55 5.67 12.55
C LEU A 154 -0.92 5.58 11.09
N GLY A 155 -2.15 5.94 10.71
CA GLY A 155 -2.51 6.24 9.33
C GLY A 155 -2.25 7.72 9.06
N LEU A 156 -1.36 8.01 8.14
CA LEU A 156 -1.02 9.38 7.76
C LEU A 156 -1.59 9.67 6.37
N SER A 157 -2.60 10.55 6.34
CA SER A 157 -3.23 11.04 5.12
C SER A 157 -2.57 12.36 4.75
N TRP A 158 -1.87 12.39 3.63
CA TRP A 158 -1.14 13.57 3.18
C TRP A 158 -1.92 14.30 2.08
N TYR A 159 -2.18 15.59 2.27
CA TYR A 159 -2.79 16.45 1.26
C TYR A 159 -1.70 17.27 0.56
N GLU A 160 -1.51 17.06 -0.74
CA GLU A 160 -0.51 17.78 -1.55
C GLU A 160 -0.66 19.32 -1.47
N GLU A 161 -1.88 19.81 -1.34
CA GLU A 161 -2.22 21.23 -1.25
C GLU A 161 -1.65 21.93 0.00
N LEU A 162 -1.34 21.17 1.06
CA LEU A 162 -0.76 21.74 2.28
C LEU A 162 0.70 22.18 2.09
N SER A 163 1.35 21.71 1.04
CA SER A 163 2.75 22.04 0.75
C SER A 163 2.96 23.50 0.30
N GLU A 164 1.94 24.17 -0.21
CA GLU A 164 2.06 25.55 -0.70
C GLU A 164 2.26 26.58 0.42
N ASN A 165 1.70 26.33 1.60
CA ASN A 165 1.79 27.21 2.77
C ASN A 165 3.05 26.96 3.64
N GLY A 166 3.85 25.98 3.28
CA GLY A 166 5.09 25.63 3.98
C GLY A 166 4.89 25.01 5.37
N ILE A 167 6.00 24.71 6.03
CA ILE A 167 6.08 24.02 7.33
C ILE A 167 5.28 24.70 8.46
N ASN A 168 4.97 25.97 8.32
CA ASN A 168 4.28 26.76 9.33
C ASN A 168 2.75 26.72 9.17
N SER A 169 2.20 26.00 8.19
CA SER A 169 0.76 25.87 8.07
C SER A 169 0.20 25.14 9.31
N PRO A 170 -1.00 25.49 9.79
CA PRO A 170 -1.63 24.84 10.94
C PRO A 170 -1.74 23.33 10.77
N GLU A 171 -2.08 22.89 9.56
CA GLU A 171 -2.28 21.48 9.19
C GLU A 171 -0.98 20.69 9.34
N ILE A 172 0.13 21.20 8.80
CA ILE A 172 1.45 20.56 8.93
C ILE A 172 1.91 20.55 10.38
N GLN A 173 1.61 21.58 11.16
CA GLN A 173 1.94 21.59 12.59
C GLN A 173 1.15 20.54 13.37
N GLU A 174 -0.11 20.29 13.03
CA GLU A 174 -0.89 19.21 13.65
C GLU A 174 -0.34 17.82 13.26
N GLU A 175 0.06 17.60 12.01
CA GLU A 175 0.73 16.35 11.60
C GLU A 175 2.06 16.13 12.32
N ILE A 176 2.86 17.17 12.50
CA ILE A 176 4.12 17.09 13.27
C ILE A 176 3.83 16.72 14.74
N LYS A 177 2.79 17.28 15.36
CA LYS A 177 2.38 16.92 16.71
C LYS A 177 1.93 15.46 16.78
N LEU A 178 1.15 15.02 15.79
CA LEU A 178 0.68 13.64 15.70
C LEU A 178 1.84 12.65 15.55
N LEU A 179 2.79 12.92 14.66
CA LEU A 179 3.99 12.11 14.47
C LEU A 179 4.83 12.06 15.77
N ASN A 180 5.01 13.18 16.45
CA ASN A 180 5.70 13.21 17.73
C ASN A 180 4.97 12.35 18.79
N LYS A 181 3.63 12.43 18.88
CA LYS A 181 2.82 11.59 19.78
C LYS A 181 2.91 10.10 19.41
N PHE A 182 2.88 9.79 18.12
CA PHE A 182 3.02 8.43 17.61
C PHE A 182 4.37 7.82 18.02
N CYS A 183 5.44 8.59 17.93
CA CYS A 183 6.80 8.13 18.26
C CYS A 183 7.06 7.89 19.74
N GLN A 184 6.15 8.29 20.63
CA GLN A 184 6.29 8.08 22.08
C GLN A 184 5.94 6.65 22.49
N GLY A 185 6.58 6.18 23.59
CA GLY A 185 6.36 4.85 24.17
C GLY A 185 7.18 3.76 23.48
N ASP A 186 7.07 2.54 24.04
CA ASP A 186 7.88 1.38 23.64
C ASP A 186 7.15 0.38 22.74
N ASP A 187 5.93 0.72 22.29
CA ASP A 187 5.18 -0.12 21.38
C ASP A 187 5.94 -0.28 20.04
N TYR A 188 5.73 -1.40 19.34
CA TYR A 188 6.21 -1.54 17.97
C TYR A 188 5.35 -0.67 17.04
N LYS A 189 5.98 0.29 16.36
CA LYS A 189 5.32 1.38 15.66
C LYS A 189 5.28 1.15 14.15
N ILE A 190 4.07 1.15 13.59
CA ILE A 190 3.80 0.91 12.17
C ILE A 190 3.12 2.14 11.59
N LEU A 191 3.80 2.80 10.65
CA LEU A 191 3.28 3.92 9.89
C LEU A 191 2.60 3.40 8.61
N LEU A 192 1.33 3.67 8.42
CA LEU A 192 0.59 3.45 7.19
C LEU A 192 0.55 4.77 6.42
N CYS A 193 1.30 4.86 5.34
CA CYS A 193 1.38 6.05 4.51
C CYS A 193 1.39 5.65 3.04
N HIS A 194 0.42 6.13 2.27
CA HIS A 194 0.23 5.71 0.89
C HIS A 194 1.46 5.94 0.02
N TYR A 195 2.13 7.07 0.16
CA TYR A 195 3.27 7.51 -0.66
C TYR A 195 4.61 7.01 -0.11
N PRO A 196 5.33 6.09 -0.81
CA PRO A 196 6.61 5.56 -0.33
C PRO A 196 7.74 6.59 -0.37
N GLU A 197 7.68 7.57 -1.26
CA GLU A 197 8.70 8.60 -1.39
C GLU A 197 8.81 9.53 -0.18
N TYR A 198 7.78 9.59 0.66
CA TYR A 198 7.82 10.37 1.90
C TYR A 198 8.78 9.79 2.94
N ALA A 199 9.16 8.52 2.81
CA ALA A 199 10.26 7.95 3.61
C ALA A 199 11.54 8.79 3.45
N LYS A 200 11.73 9.40 2.28
CA LYS A 200 12.81 10.32 1.98
C LYS A 200 12.22 11.57 1.33
N SER A 201 11.87 12.55 2.12
CA SER A 201 11.21 13.78 1.64
C SER A 201 11.90 14.35 0.40
N ARG A 202 11.23 14.30 -0.75
CA ARG A 202 11.63 15.00 -1.98
C ARG A 202 10.93 16.33 -2.15
N TYR A 203 9.92 16.62 -1.33
CA TYR A 203 9.19 17.86 -1.44
C TYR A 203 10.03 19.01 -0.89
N LYS A 204 10.04 20.12 -1.64
CA LYS A 204 10.73 21.39 -1.33
C LYS A 204 10.29 22.05 -0.02
N VAL A 205 9.28 21.48 0.62
CA VAL A 205 8.91 21.86 1.98
C VAL A 205 9.92 21.21 2.91
N LYS A 206 10.61 22.00 3.71
CA LYS A 206 11.56 21.59 4.75
C LYS A 206 10.84 20.87 5.92
N CYS A 207 9.85 20.05 5.61
CA CYS A 207 9.29 19.12 6.59
C CYS A 207 10.40 18.16 6.96
N LYS A 208 10.55 17.92 8.25
CA LYS A 208 11.50 16.94 8.76
C LYS A 208 11.20 15.61 8.07
N GLU A 209 12.16 15.09 7.34
CA GLU A 209 12.08 13.77 6.73
C GLU A 209 11.63 12.74 7.76
N PHE A 210 10.87 11.72 7.37
CA PHE A 210 10.48 10.64 8.31
C PHE A 210 11.67 9.99 9.00
N LEU A 211 12.86 10.08 8.42
CA LEU A 211 14.13 9.68 9.03
C LEU A 211 14.39 10.30 10.42
N ASN A 212 13.77 11.44 10.74
CA ASN A 212 13.92 12.09 12.04
C ASN A 212 12.93 11.58 13.10
N TYR A 213 12.00 10.69 12.72
CA TYR A 213 11.00 10.12 13.61
C TYR A 213 11.34 8.68 13.98
N LYS A 214 11.07 8.30 15.22
CA LYS A 214 11.35 6.95 15.75
C LYS A 214 10.11 6.06 15.60
N PHE A 215 9.98 5.40 14.48
CA PHE A 215 9.05 4.30 14.26
C PHE A 215 9.82 3.13 13.61
N ASP A 216 9.19 1.98 13.43
CA ASP A 216 9.90 0.73 13.13
C ASP A 216 9.62 0.21 11.72
N LEU A 217 8.38 0.40 11.25
CA LEU A 217 7.93 -0.10 9.94
C LEU A 217 7.05 0.94 9.26
N MET A 218 7.26 1.17 7.99
CA MET A 218 6.37 1.93 7.12
C MET A 218 5.83 1.02 6.03
N LEU A 219 4.51 1.06 5.82
CA LEU A 219 3.83 0.32 4.76
C LEU A 219 3.22 1.31 3.78
N SER A 220 3.47 1.10 2.48
CA SER A 220 3.07 2.02 1.42
C SER A 220 2.59 1.31 0.16
N GLY A 221 1.78 2.01 -0.64
CA GLY A 221 1.36 1.62 -1.98
C GLY A 221 1.83 2.60 -3.05
N HIS A 222 0.89 3.16 -3.82
CA HIS A 222 1.03 4.25 -4.79
C HIS A 222 1.95 3.99 -5.99
N ALA A 223 3.07 3.33 -5.79
CA ALA A 223 4.08 3.13 -6.83
C ALA A 223 3.68 2.11 -7.91
N HIS A 224 2.62 1.33 -7.66
CA HIS A 224 2.13 0.27 -8.56
C HIS A 224 3.24 -0.67 -9.09
N GLY A 225 4.26 -0.92 -8.27
CA GLY A 225 5.41 -1.73 -8.67
C GLY A 225 6.21 -1.17 -9.85
N GLY A 226 6.03 0.13 -10.17
CA GLY A 226 6.63 0.78 -11.32
C GLY A 226 5.98 0.39 -12.65
N LEU A 227 4.66 0.06 -12.64
CA LEU A 227 3.76 -0.26 -13.76
C LEU A 227 4.32 -1.30 -14.74
N VAL A 228 5.40 -0.96 -15.45
CA VAL A 228 6.16 -1.85 -16.34
C VAL A 228 7.42 -2.28 -15.62
N ARG A 229 7.66 -3.59 -15.50
CA ARG A 229 8.87 -4.12 -14.87
C ARG A 229 9.75 -4.81 -15.90
N LEU A 230 11.01 -4.43 -15.93
CA LEU A 230 12.01 -5.07 -16.76
C LEU A 230 12.92 -5.97 -15.90
N PRO A 231 13.32 -7.14 -16.42
CA PRO A 231 14.27 -8.00 -15.74
C PRO A 231 15.55 -7.21 -15.40
N PHE A 232 16.08 -7.39 -14.20
CA PHE A 232 17.31 -6.76 -13.67
C PHE A 232 17.25 -5.24 -13.45
N ILE A 233 16.26 -4.53 -14.00
CA ILE A 233 16.10 -3.06 -13.86
C ILE A 233 15.07 -2.73 -12.79
N GLY A 234 13.99 -3.52 -12.68
CA GLY A 234 12.86 -3.22 -11.81
C GLY A 234 11.78 -2.40 -12.51
N GLY A 235 11.11 -1.53 -11.77
CA GLY A 235 10.04 -0.66 -12.28
C GLY A 235 10.57 0.41 -13.23
N VAL A 236 9.81 0.66 -14.30
CA VAL A 236 10.19 1.65 -15.32
C VAL A 236 9.60 3.02 -15.04
N ILE A 237 8.35 3.08 -14.60
CA ILE A 237 7.66 4.34 -14.34
C ILE A 237 6.67 4.18 -13.17
N ALA A 238 6.72 5.08 -12.20
CA ALA A 238 5.74 5.13 -11.12
C ALA A 238 5.17 6.54 -10.96
N PRO A 239 3.91 6.65 -10.48
CA PRO A 239 3.34 7.93 -10.07
C PRO A 239 4.29 8.63 -9.10
N SER A 240 4.29 9.96 -9.11
CA SER A 240 5.10 10.85 -8.25
C SER A 240 6.62 10.67 -8.32
N GLN A 241 7.14 9.49 -8.74
CA GLN A 241 8.58 9.23 -8.84
C GLN A 241 9.13 9.33 -10.27
N GLY A 242 8.27 9.24 -11.30
CA GLY A 242 8.65 9.32 -12.72
C GLY A 242 9.37 8.06 -13.21
N LEU A 243 10.37 8.24 -14.09
CA LEU A 243 11.13 7.15 -14.69
C LEU A 243 12.13 6.55 -13.70
N PHE A 244 12.23 5.22 -13.72
CA PHE A 244 13.11 4.42 -12.85
C PHE A 244 12.95 4.77 -11.37
N PRO A 245 11.73 4.52 -10.83
CA PRO A 245 11.41 4.86 -9.46
C PRO A 245 12.33 4.13 -8.47
N LYS A 246 12.70 4.82 -7.41
CA LYS A 246 13.55 4.24 -6.38
C LYS A 246 12.80 3.28 -5.46
N TYR A 247 11.55 3.62 -5.15
CA TYR A 247 10.68 2.87 -4.23
C TYR A 247 9.48 2.33 -5.00
N ASP A 248 9.71 1.29 -5.82
CA ASP A 248 8.70 0.73 -6.69
C ASP A 248 7.92 -0.42 -6.03
N LYS A 249 8.64 -1.37 -5.44
CA LYS A 249 8.11 -2.60 -4.82
C LYS A 249 9.21 -3.27 -4.01
N GLY A 250 8.87 -3.79 -2.84
CA GLY A 250 9.83 -4.54 -2.04
C GLY A 250 10.04 -3.98 -0.65
N ILE A 251 11.11 -4.42 0.01
CA ILE A 251 11.52 -3.94 1.32
C ILE A 251 12.80 -3.10 1.19
N TYR A 252 12.82 -1.96 1.85
CA TYR A 252 13.92 -1.01 1.85
C TYR A 252 14.34 -0.70 3.28
N ASP A 253 15.64 -0.73 3.54
CA ASP A 253 16.21 -0.39 4.83
C ASP A 253 16.54 1.10 4.91
N PHE A 254 16.03 1.73 5.96
CA PHE A 254 16.39 3.08 6.36
C PHE A 254 17.06 3.05 7.75
N ASP A 255 17.78 4.11 8.06
CA ASP A 255 18.31 4.28 9.42
C ASP A 255 17.14 4.50 10.39
N GLY A 256 16.85 3.47 11.17
CA GLY A 256 15.80 3.47 12.18
C GLY A 256 14.47 2.80 11.82
N PHE A 257 14.18 2.51 10.55
CA PHE A 257 12.96 1.78 10.16
C PHE A 257 13.11 1.03 8.83
N LYS A 258 12.16 0.13 8.56
CA LYS A 258 12.02 -0.51 7.26
C LYS A 258 10.79 0.03 6.53
N LEU A 259 10.92 0.25 5.22
CA LEU A 259 9.81 0.57 4.33
C LEU A 259 9.46 -0.66 3.50
N VAL A 260 8.18 -1.05 3.49
CA VAL A 260 7.65 -2.07 2.57
C VAL A 260 6.70 -1.39 1.60
N VAL A 261 6.97 -1.54 0.31
CA VAL A 261 6.14 -0.99 -0.77
C VAL A 261 5.44 -2.12 -1.49
N SER A 262 4.12 -2.06 -1.56
CA SER A 262 3.28 -2.99 -2.33
C SER A 262 3.25 -2.59 -3.80
N ALA A 263 3.22 -3.59 -4.69
CA ALA A 263 2.90 -3.35 -6.10
C ALA A 263 1.41 -3.09 -6.34
N GLY A 264 0.58 -3.22 -5.31
CA GLY A 264 -0.86 -3.01 -5.39
C GLY A 264 -1.61 -4.12 -6.14
N LEU A 265 -2.92 -4.11 -6.02
CA LEU A 265 -3.84 -5.13 -6.54
C LEU A 265 -4.43 -4.74 -7.90
N GLY A 266 -4.81 -3.49 -8.07
CA GLY A 266 -5.51 -2.99 -9.24
C GLY A 266 -4.61 -2.29 -10.26
N ASP A 267 -5.24 -1.74 -11.28
CA ASP A 267 -4.60 -0.99 -12.35
C ASP A 267 -4.88 0.50 -12.18
N THR A 268 -3.97 1.38 -12.61
CA THR A 268 -4.14 2.84 -12.54
C THR A 268 -5.27 3.35 -13.44
N GLY A 269 -5.74 2.53 -14.37
CA GLY A 269 -6.73 2.90 -15.39
C GLY A 269 -6.17 3.62 -16.61
N TYR A 270 -4.94 4.13 -16.52
CA TYR A 270 -4.27 4.84 -17.63
C TYR A 270 -3.15 4.03 -18.25
N PHE A 271 -2.55 3.09 -17.50
CA PHE A 271 -1.41 2.28 -17.97
C PHE A 271 -1.63 0.82 -17.66
N PHE A 272 -1.26 -0.03 -18.60
CA PHE A 272 -1.26 -1.47 -18.41
C PHE A 272 -0.06 -1.90 -17.58
N ARG A 273 -0.28 -2.88 -16.69
CA ARG A 273 0.81 -3.56 -16.02
C ARG A 273 1.52 -4.50 -17.00
N VAL A 274 2.83 -4.48 -16.98
CA VAL A 274 3.66 -5.40 -17.77
C VAL A 274 4.70 -6.06 -16.85
N ASN A 275 4.72 -7.40 -16.83
CA ASN A 275 5.56 -8.19 -15.89
C ASN A 275 5.39 -7.80 -14.41
N ASN A 276 4.23 -7.34 -14.03
CA ASN A 276 3.98 -6.74 -12.73
C ASN A 276 2.59 -7.17 -12.21
N PRO A 277 2.42 -8.45 -11.86
CA PRO A 277 1.14 -8.99 -11.42
C PRO A 277 0.65 -8.33 -10.13
N PRO A 278 -0.68 -8.36 -9.89
CA PRO A 278 -1.27 -7.96 -8.63
C PRO A 278 -0.62 -8.65 -7.44
N GLU A 279 -0.48 -7.95 -6.33
CA GLU A 279 0.26 -8.43 -5.18
C GLU A 279 -0.51 -8.28 -3.87
N ILE A 280 -0.53 -9.34 -3.08
CA ILE A 280 -0.75 -9.30 -1.64
C ILE A 280 0.63 -9.35 -0.97
N VAL A 281 0.90 -8.43 -0.08
CA VAL A 281 2.12 -8.45 0.73
C VAL A 281 1.81 -9.03 2.10
N THR A 282 2.69 -9.88 2.62
CA THR A 282 2.69 -10.32 4.01
C THR A 282 3.97 -9.84 4.69
N VAL A 283 3.84 -9.33 5.92
CA VAL A 283 4.98 -8.98 6.77
C VAL A 283 4.88 -9.81 8.04
N ASP A 284 5.83 -10.69 8.23
CA ASP A 284 5.98 -11.48 9.46
C ASP A 284 6.87 -10.72 10.44
N LEU A 285 6.27 -10.17 11.50
CA LEU A 285 7.03 -9.66 12.64
C LEU A 285 7.41 -10.85 13.52
N VAL A 286 8.69 -11.00 13.81
CA VAL A 286 9.20 -12.12 14.61
C VAL A 286 10.06 -11.63 15.78
N PRO A 287 10.15 -12.39 16.90
CA PRO A 287 11.11 -12.11 17.94
C PRO A 287 12.54 -12.06 17.37
N ASN A 288 13.40 -11.21 17.94
CA ASN A 288 14.84 -11.35 17.66
C ASN A 288 15.30 -12.75 18.09
N GLU A 289 16.04 -13.43 17.25
CA GLU A 289 16.78 -14.62 17.69
C GLU A 289 17.74 -14.21 18.83
N GLN A 290 17.66 -14.95 19.93
CA GLN A 290 18.56 -14.77 21.09
C GLN A 290 19.94 -15.31 20.77
#